data_c3705d2f0bfea40fc6c5901ca7ddae5c
#
_entry.id   c3705d2f0bfea40fc6c5901ca7ddae5c
#
_cell.length_a   1.000
_cell.length_b   1.000
_cell.length_c   1.000
_cell.angle_alpha   90.00
_cell.angle_beta   90.00
_cell.angle_gamma   90.00
#
_symmetry.space_group_name_H-M   'P 1'
#
loop_
_entity.id
_entity.type
_entity.pdbx_description
1 polymer ?
#
loop_
_entity_poly.entity_id
_entity_poly.type
_entity_poly.pdbx_seq_one_letter_code
_entity_poly.pdbx_strand_id
1 'polypeptide(L)'
;MNLLEERDYYKPFNYSWAFEAYKKQQQMHWLPDEVPLQDDIRDYNEKLTPENRTLIDNIFRFFTQADVDVCCGYAKHYLPTFKQPEVRMMLVSFAAMEAVHQEAYSLLLETLGKEEDIYQEFMDIQEMVEKHEYLSDFSMETKHDIAKTMAVYSGFTEGVQLFSSFAILLNYPRHNLMKGMGQIVTWSIRDESLHVENVSKLFRTFIAENPEIWTDKLKYEIYCAAERVVELEDKFIDICFDKAEIPDLKAEEVKEYIRYIADRRLLGLGMKNIFHSNKNPLPWIDMQVNAVEHTNFFENRATEYAKSSTQGNWQDIFK
;
A
#
# COMPACT_ATOMS: atom_id res chain seq x y z
N MET A 1 24.56 5.37 -18.04
CA MET A 1 24.28 4.40 -16.95
C MET A 1 22.78 4.45 -16.74
N ASN A 2 22.09 3.33 -16.86
CA ASN A 2 20.64 3.23 -16.79
C ASN A 2 20.20 2.38 -15.57
N LEU A 3 18.89 2.26 -15.37
CA LEU A 3 18.29 1.56 -14.23
C LEU A 3 18.75 0.10 -14.06
N LEU A 4 19.06 -0.58 -15.17
CA LEU A 4 19.45 -2.00 -15.20
C LEU A 4 20.96 -2.21 -15.14
N GLU A 5 21.76 -1.17 -15.29
CA GLU A 5 23.23 -1.27 -15.26
C GLU A 5 23.75 -1.28 -13.82
N GLU A 6 24.62 -2.26 -13.54
CA GLU A 6 25.29 -2.37 -12.25
C GLU A 6 26.44 -1.39 -12.15
N ARG A 7 26.72 -0.92 -10.93
CA ARG A 7 27.92 -0.12 -10.64
C ARG A 7 28.50 -0.50 -9.27
N ASP A 8 29.81 -0.40 -9.15
CA ASP A 8 30.58 -0.82 -7.98
C ASP A 8 30.76 0.27 -6.92
N TYR A 9 30.10 1.41 -7.06
CA TYR A 9 30.25 2.55 -6.15
C TYR A 9 28.90 3.13 -5.74
N TYR A 10 28.84 3.67 -4.52
CA TYR A 10 27.59 4.16 -3.92
C TYR A 10 27.12 5.48 -4.53
N LYS A 11 28.00 6.47 -4.73
CA LYS A 11 27.68 7.82 -5.24
C LYS A 11 28.58 8.18 -6.44
N PRO A 12 28.14 9.13 -7.31
CA PRO A 12 26.94 9.96 -7.26
C PRO A 12 25.66 9.20 -7.62
N PHE A 13 24.51 9.69 -7.13
CA PHE A 13 23.19 9.13 -7.48
C PHE A 13 22.71 9.67 -8.83
N ASN A 14 22.24 8.78 -9.70
CA ASN A 14 21.62 9.12 -10.98
C ASN A 14 20.10 9.40 -10.82
N TYR A 15 19.47 8.76 -9.83
CA TYR A 15 18.04 8.83 -9.54
C TYR A 15 17.81 9.35 -8.12
N SER A 16 18.23 10.60 -7.87
CA SER A 16 18.14 11.23 -6.55
C SER A 16 16.75 11.20 -5.94
N TRP A 17 15.71 11.21 -6.78
CA TRP A 17 14.32 11.07 -6.36
C TRP A 17 14.04 9.74 -5.65
N ALA A 18 14.69 8.64 -6.04
CA ALA A 18 14.53 7.35 -5.36
C ALA A 18 15.17 7.38 -3.96
N PHE A 19 16.31 8.08 -3.81
CA PHE A 19 16.88 8.30 -2.49
C PHE A 19 16.00 9.20 -1.60
N GLU A 20 15.35 10.21 -2.16
CA GLU A 20 14.39 11.04 -1.41
C GLU A 20 13.13 10.22 -1.01
N ALA A 21 12.64 9.33 -1.88
CA ALA A 21 11.55 8.41 -1.54
C ALA A 21 11.93 7.47 -0.38
N TYR A 22 13.15 6.88 -0.42
CA TYR A 22 13.70 6.12 0.70
C TYR A 22 13.70 6.93 2.00
N LYS A 23 14.21 8.16 1.96
CA LYS A 23 14.23 9.02 3.15
C LYS A 23 12.84 9.33 3.68
N LYS A 24 11.89 9.60 2.78
CA LYS A 24 10.49 9.86 3.16
C LYS A 24 9.88 8.65 3.85
N GLN A 25 10.09 7.43 3.33
CA GLN A 25 9.63 6.20 3.99
C GLN A 25 10.22 6.04 5.39
N GLN A 26 11.53 6.31 5.57
CA GLN A 26 12.15 6.25 6.90
C GLN A 26 11.58 7.29 7.88
N GLN A 27 11.16 8.45 7.41
CA GLN A 27 10.52 9.49 8.23
C GLN A 27 9.08 9.13 8.61
N MET A 28 8.41 8.35 7.77
CA MET A 28 7.03 7.91 7.96
C MET A 28 6.92 6.57 8.71
N HIS A 29 8.06 5.96 9.07
CA HIS A 29 8.08 4.66 9.74
C HIS A 29 7.27 4.67 11.05
N TRP A 30 6.53 3.60 11.28
CA TRP A 30 5.74 3.34 12.46
C TRP A 30 5.84 1.87 12.87
N LEU A 31 5.44 1.56 14.09
CA LEU A 31 5.39 0.19 14.59
C LEU A 31 3.96 -0.14 15.03
N PRO A 32 3.49 -1.39 14.86
CA PRO A 32 2.15 -1.81 15.26
C PRO A 32 1.82 -1.53 16.72
N ASP A 33 2.80 -1.70 17.62
CA ASP A 33 2.67 -1.44 19.07
C ASP A 33 2.38 0.03 19.42
N GLU A 34 2.55 0.96 18.48
CA GLU A 34 2.21 2.38 18.69
C GLU A 34 0.70 2.63 18.64
N VAL A 35 -0.08 1.65 18.13
CA VAL A 35 -1.54 1.80 17.95
C VAL A 35 -2.30 1.25 19.16
N PRO A 36 -3.10 2.08 19.85
CA PRO A 36 -3.93 1.61 20.97
C PRO A 36 -5.17 0.87 20.44
N LEU A 37 -5.25 -0.45 20.69
CA LEU A 37 -6.34 -1.32 20.22
C LEU A 37 -7.38 -1.66 21.29
N GLN A 38 -7.25 -1.17 22.54
CA GLN A 38 -8.12 -1.55 23.65
C GLN A 38 -9.60 -1.18 23.45
N ASP A 39 -9.84 -0.02 22.84
CA ASP A 39 -11.22 0.41 22.52
C ASP A 39 -11.82 -0.41 21.37
N ASP A 40 -10.98 -0.89 20.45
CA ASP A 40 -11.42 -1.72 19.32
C ASP A 40 -11.97 -3.08 19.77
N ILE A 41 -11.39 -3.69 20.83
CA ILE A 41 -11.90 -4.92 21.45
C ILE A 41 -13.36 -4.73 21.88
N ARG A 42 -13.63 -3.64 22.57
CA ARG A 42 -14.99 -3.32 23.05
C ARG A 42 -15.93 -3.03 21.88
N ASP A 43 -15.50 -2.22 20.94
CA ASP A 43 -16.30 -1.86 19.78
C ASP A 43 -16.65 -3.08 18.94
N TYR A 44 -15.67 -3.95 18.71
CA TYR A 44 -15.85 -5.21 17.98
C TYR A 44 -16.85 -6.14 18.67
N ASN A 45 -16.70 -6.38 19.97
CA ASN A 45 -17.52 -7.35 20.69
C ASN A 45 -18.92 -6.84 21.03
N GLU A 46 -19.08 -5.55 21.36
CA GLU A 46 -20.32 -5.03 21.94
C GLU A 46 -21.15 -4.19 20.96
N LYS A 47 -20.51 -3.57 19.91
CA LYS A 47 -21.21 -2.62 19.04
C LYS A 47 -21.38 -3.11 17.61
N LEU A 48 -20.47 -3.95 17.11
CA LEU A 48 -20.56 -4.46 15.75
C LEU A 48 -21.50 -5.66 15.65
N THR A 49 -22.26 -5.72 14.55
CA THR A 49 -23.06 -6.91 14.24
C THR A 49 -22.14 -8.10 13.89
N PRO A 50 -22.61 -9.36 14.01
CA PRO A 50 -21.84 -10.53 13.59
C PRO A 50 -21.33 -10.43 12.14
N GLU A 51 -22.18 -9.90 11.24
CA GLU A 51 -21.87 -9.73 9.82
C GLU A 51 -20.73 -8.73 9.61
N ASN A 52 -20.75 -7.58 10.31
CA ASN A 52 -19.70 -6.59 10.25
C ASN A 52 -18.38 -7.10 10.84
N ARG A 53 -18.43 -7.91 11.90
CA ARG A 53 -17.25 -8.60 12.44
C ARG A 53 -16.63 -9.53 11.41
N THR A 54 -17.44 -10.39 10.81
CA THR A 54 -16.98 -11.31 9.76
C THR A 54 -16.41 -10.58 8.55
N LEU A 55 -17.00 -9.45 8.16
CA LEU A 55 -16.49 -8.62 7.08
C LEU A 55 -15.08 -8.08 7.40
N ILE A 56 -14.90 -7.51 8.59
CA ILE A 56 -13.58 -6.98 9.03
C ILE A 56 -12.54 -8.11 9.06
N ASP A 57 -12.88 -9.26 9.65
CA ASP A 57 -12.00 -10.42 9.72
C ASP A 57 -11.55 -10.88 8.34
N ASN A 58 -12.48 -11.00 7.39
CA ASN A 58 -12.17 -11.42 6.03
C ASN A 58 -11.26 -10.42 5.30
N ILE A 59 -11.49 -9.12 5.48
CA ILE A 59 -10.66 -8.10 4.84
C ILE A 59 -9.22 -8.17 5.39
N PHE A 60 -9.02 -8.29 6.70
CA PHE A 60 -7.68 -8.34 7.28
C PHE A 60 -6.93 -9.63 6.97
N ARG A 61 -7.61 -10.78 6.88
CA ARG A 61 -7.00 -12.02 6.35
C ARG A 61 -6.45 -11.82 4.95
N PHE A 62 -7.26 -11.23 4.08
CA PHE A 62 -6.86 -10.94 2.70
C PHE A 62 -5.69 -9.96 2.66
N PHE A 63 -5.71 -8.89 3.46
CA PHE A 63 -4.63 -7.91 3.54
C PHE A 63 -3.30 -8.54 3.96
N THR A 64 -3.32 -9.33 5.02
CA THR A 64 -2.09 -10.00 5.50
C THR A 64 -1.46 -10.85 4.39
N GLN A 65 -2.26 -11.61 3.64
CA GLN A 65 -1.74 -12.42 2.54
C GLN A 65 -1.30 -11.56 1.34
N ALA A 66 -2.05 -10.53 1.01
CA ALA A 66 -1.70 -9.63 -0.09
C ALA A 66 -0.32 -8.97 0.14
N ASP A 67 -0.05 -8.51 1.37
CA ASP A 67 1.23 -7.87 1.71
C ASP A 67 2.40 -8.86 1.79
N VAL A 68 2.13 -10.15 2.10
CA VAL A 68 3.13 -11.21 1.94
C VAL A 68 3.54 -11.34 0.48
N ASP A 69 2.58 -11.31 -0.44
CA ASP A 69 2.84 -11.42 -1.88
C ASP A 69 3.55 -10.18 -2.41
N VAL A 70 3.14 -8.99 -1.97
CA VAL A 70 3.77 -7.70 -2.34
C VAL A 70 5.21 -7.65 -1.85
N CYS A 71 5.48 -7.96 -0.60
CA CYS A 71 6.83 -8.06 -0.04
C CYS A 71 7.70 -9.04 -0.84
N CYS A 72 7.17 -10.24 -1.13
CA CYS A 72 7.85 -11.24 -1.95
C CYS A 72 8.10 -10.74 -3.38
N GLY A 73 7.19 -9.99 -3.97
CA GLY A 73 7.32 -9.40 -5.29
C GLY A 73 8.48 -8.40 -5.37
N TYR A 74 8.63 -7.53 -4.40
CA TYR A 74 9.81 -6.66 -4.30
C TYR A 74 11.10 -7.46 -4.25
N ALA A 75 11.16 -8.52 -3.43
CA ALA A 75 12.35 -9.35 -3.28
C ALA A 75 12.68 -10.18 -4.53
N LYS A 76 11.67 -10.79 -5.16
CA LYS A 76 11.85 -11.71 -6.30
C LYS A 76 11.99 -10.98 -7.63
N HIS A 77 11.31 -9.87 -7.83
CA HIS A 77 11.18 -9.20 -9.13
C HIS A 77 11.98 -7.90 -9.20
N TYR A 78 11.77 -6.96 -8.27
CA TYR A 78 12.34 -5.63 -8.38
C TYR A 78 13.81 -5.57 -7.96
N LEU A 79 14.18 -6.11 -6.79
CA LEU A 79 15.55 -6.05 -6.27
C LEU A 79 16.59 -6.75 -7.15
N PRO A 80 16.30 -7.91 -7.77
CA PRO A 80 17.22 -8.51 -8.72
C PRO A 80 17.34 -7.73 -10.05
N THR A 81 16.29 -7.01 -10.46
CA THR A 81 16.20 -6.31 -11.74
C THR A 81 16.89 -4.95 -11.72
N PHE A 82 16.53 -4.09 -10.77
CA PHE A 82 17.08 -2.74 -10.67
C PHE A 82 18.41 -2.73 -9.95
N LYS A 83 19.44 -2.13 -10.55
CA LYS A 83 20.83 -2.26 -10.09
C LYS A 83 21.37 -1.01 -9.38
N GLN A 84 20.72 0.14 -9.52
CA GLN A 84 21.18 1.39 -8.94
C GLN A 84 20.98 1.43 -7.42
N PRO A 85 22.00 1.77 -6.61
CA PRO A 85 21.93 1.72 -5.16
C PRO A 85 20.77 2.49 -4.55
N GLU A 86 20.51 3.72 -5.03
CA GLU A 86 19.42 4.56 -4.53
C GLU A 86 18.04 3.99 -4.84
N VAL A 87 17.87 3.31 -5.98
CA VAL A 87 16.63 2.61 -6.34
C VAL A 87 16.43 1.39 -5.46
N ARG A 88 17.48 0.59 -5.24
CA ARG A 88 17.44 -0.56 -4.33
C ARG A 88 17.12 -0.15 -2.90
N MET A 89 17.70 0.96 -2.41
CA MET A 89 17.37 1.50 -1.07
C MET A 89 15.88 1.82 -0.93
N MET A 90 15.29 2.46 -1.94
CA MET A 90 13.86 2.74 -2.00
C MET A 90 13.04 1.45 -1.95
N LEU A 91 13.33 0.50 -2.86
CA LEU A 91 12.57 -0.76 -2.97
C LEU A 91 12.69 -1.64 -1.71
N VAL A 92 13.87 -1.67 -1.07
CA VAL A 92 14.06 -2.38 0.21
C VAL A 92 13.25 -1.72 1.32
N SER A 93 13.18 -0.38 1.35
CA SER A 93 12.39 0.31 2.37
C SER A 93 10.88 0.10 2.20
N PHE A 94 10.40 -0.02 0.96
CA PHE A 94 9.02 -0.38 0.66
C PHE A 94 8.73 -1.82 1.10
N ALA A 95 9.54 -2.79 0.66
CA ALA A 95 9.40 -4.19 1.09
C ALA A 95 9.43 -4.35 2.63
N ALA A 96 10.25 -3.58 3.34
CA ALA A 96 10.30 -3.61 4.79
C ALA A 96 9.01 -3.04 5.42
N MET A 97 8.36 -2.08 4.75
CA MET A 97 7.10 -1.51 5.23
C MET A 97 5.93 -2.49 5.07
N GLU A 98 5.94 -3.32 4.01
CA GLU A 98 4.97 -4.42 3.86
C GLU A 98 5.04 -5.42 5.03
N ALA A 99 6.23 -5.68 5.56
CA ALA A 99 6.36 -6.53 6.75
C ALA A 99 5.74 -5.88 8.00
N VAL A 100 5.80 -4.55 8.13
CA VAL A 100 5.12 -3.81 9.21
C VAL A 100 3.60 -3.86 9.05
N HIS A 101 3.09 -3.77 7.82
CA HIS A 101 1.66 -3.91 7.53
C HIS A 101 1.16 -5.31 7.92
N GLN A 102 1.87 -6.39 7.52
CA GLN A 102 1.55 -7.77 7.90
C GLN A 102 1.46 -7.94 9.41
N GLU A 103 2.46 -7.44 10.14
CA GLU A 103 2.51 -7.49 11.60
C GLU A 103 1.33 -6.72 12.22
N ALA A 104 1.01 -5.53 11.69
CA ALA A 104 -0.08 -4.71 12.22
C ALA A 104 -1.46 -5.36 12.02
N TYR A 105 -1.70 -5.98 10.86
CA TYR A 105 -2.94 -6.68 10.58
C TYR A 105 -3.08 -7.95 11.43
N SER A 106 -1.98 -8.69 11.60
CA SER A 106 -1.92 -9.84 12.50
C SER A 106 -2.19 -9.43 13.95
N LEU A 107 -1.49 -8.41 14.46
CA LEU A 107 -1.69 -7.91 15.81
C LEU A 107 -3.15 -7.47 16.07
N LEU A 108 -3.80 -6.85 15.11
CA LEU A 108 -5.21 -6.49 15.21
C LEU A 108 -6.09 -7.75 15.36
N LEU A 109 -5.93 -8.74 14.48
CA LEU A 109 -6.72 -9.99 14.53
C LEU A 109 -6.50 -10.75 15.84
N GLU A 110 -5.25 -10.89 16.29
CA GLU A 110 -4.89 -11.50 17.57
C GLU A 110 -5.53 -10.76 18.77
N THR A 111 -5.47 -9.42 18.73
CA THR A 111 -6.10 -8.55 19.75
C THR A 111 -7.62 -8.72 19.79
N LEU A 112 -8.25 -8.98 18.64
CA LEU A 112 -9.68 -9.28 18.54
C LEU A 112 -10.02 -10.75 18.92
N GLY A 113 -9.03 -11.55 19.33
CA GLY A 113 -9.19 -12.92 19.82
C GLY A 113 -9.35 -13.96 18.71
N LYS A 114 -8.73 -13.71 17.53
CA LYS A 114 -8.73 -14.67 16.44
C LYS A 114 -7.60 -15.68 16.56
N GLU A 115 -7.87 -16.92 16.19
CA GLU A 115 -6.91 -18.01 16.16
C GLU A 115 -6.11 -18.00 14.84
N GLU A 116 -4.94 -18.64 14.82
CA GLU A 116 -4.01 -18.58 13.66
C GLU A 116 -4.54 -19.29 12.41
N ASP A 117 -5.49 -20.22 12.55
CA ASP A 117 -6.12 -20.90 11.40
C ASP A 117 -6.96 -19.96 10.51
N ILE A 118 -7.34 -18.79 11.06
CA ILE A 118 -8.07 -17.74 10.34
C ILE A 118 -7.36 -17.32 9.05
N TYR A 119 -6.03 -17.37 8.98
CA TYR A 119 -5.27 -16.93 7.81
C TYR A 119 -5.43 -17.85 6.58
N GLN A 120 -5.89 -19.08 6.76
CA GLN A 120 -6.15 -20.01 5.65
C GLN A 120 -7.57 -19.89 5.08
N GLU A 121 -8.51 -19.38 5.87
CA GLU A 121 -9.93 -19.34 5.50
C GLU A 121 -10.26 -18.35 4.37
N PHE A 122 -9.36 -17.40 4.01
CA PHE A 122 -9.60 -16.52 2.85
C PHE A 122 -9.66 -17.32 1.54
N MET A 123 -9.01 -18.49 1.49
CA MET A 123 -9.06 -19.40 0.34
C MET A 123 -10.46 -20.01 0.10
N ASP A 124 -11.36 -19.89 1.06
CA ASP A 124 -12.77 -20.32 0.91
C ASP A 124 -13.63 -19.27 0.19
N ILE A 125 -13.11 -18.06 -0.04
CA ILE A 125 -13.82 -16.97 -0.72
C ILE A 125 -13.24 -16.81 -2.13
N GLN A 126 -13.97 -17.29 -3.13
CA GLN A 126 -13.49 -17.39 -4.51
C GLN A 126 -13.01 -16.03 -5.05
N GLU A 127 -13.69 -14.93 -4.74
CA GLU A 127 -13.34 -13.60 -5.21
C GLU A 127 -12.02 -13.09 -4.60
N MET A 128 -11.71 -13.49 -3.37
CA MET A 128 -10.41 -13.23 -2.75
C MET A 128 -9.31 -14.08 -3.37
N VAL A 129 -9.61 -15.34 -3.70
CA VAL A 129 -8.69 -16.23 -4.43
C VAL A 129 -8.40 -15.66 -5.82
N GLU A 130 -9.42 -15.21 -6.57
CA GLU A 130 -9.22 -14.60 -7.90
C GLU A 130 -8.33 -13.34 -7.82
N LYS A 131 -8.48 -12.52 -6.78
CA LYS A 131 -7.60 -11.37 -6.54
C LYS A 131 -6.17 -11.81 -6.24
N HIS A 132 -5.99 -12.80 -5.40
CA HIS A 132 -4.67 -13.35 -5.03
C HIS A 132 -3.96 -14.01 -6.21
N GLU A 133 -4.66 -14.85 -6.99
CA GLU A 133 -4.08 -15.52 -8.17
C GLU A 133 -3.60 -14.50 -9.23
N TYR A 134 -4.32 -13.39 -9.37
CA TYR A 134 -3.94 -12.30 -10.28
C TYR A 134 -2.57 -11.68 -9.92
N LEU A 135 -2.13 -11.82 -8.65
CA LEU A 135 -0.85 -11.30 -8.15
C LEU A 135 0.35 -12.21 -8.46
N SER A 136 0.13 -13.42 -8.96
CA SER A 136 1.16 -14.47 -9.00
C SER A 136 1.89 -14.60 -10.35
N ASP A 137 1.34 -14.06 -11.43
CA ASP A 137 1.82 -14.29 -12.81
C ASP A 137 2.60 -13.09 -13.36
N PHE A 138 3.78 -12.81 -12.81
CA PHE A 138 4.64 -11.73 -13.25
C PHE A 138 6.01 -12.23 -13.74
N SER A 139 6.51 -11.60 -14.80
CA SER A 139 7.82 -11.85 -15.39
C SER A 139 8.65 -10.58 -15.47
N MET A 140 9.98 -10.74 -15.33
CA MET A 140 10.97 -9.66 -15.49
C MET A 140 12.04 -10.04 -16.52
N GLU A 141 11.73 -10.96 -17.45
CA GLU A 141 12.72 -11.52 -18.39
C GLU A 141 13.07 -10.54 -19.51
N THR A 142 12.09 -9.82 -20.01
CA THR A 142 12.29 -8.81 -21.06
C THR A 142 11.98 -7.40 -20.57
N LYS A 143 12.50 -6.39 -21.26
CA LYS A 143 12.14 -5.00 -20.95
C LYS A 143 10.62 -4.74 -21.02
N HIS A 144 9.93 -5.43 -21.94
CA HIS A 144 8.47 -5.35 -22.04
C HIS A 144 7.81 -5.93 -20.78
N ASP A 145 8.27 -7.10 -20.31
CA ASP A 145 7.74 -7.74 -19.10
C ASP A 145 8.02 -6.90 -17.86
N ILE A 146 9.20 -6.32 -17.75
CA ILE A 146 9.56 -5.39 -16.65
C ILE A 146 8.57 -4.21 -16.61
N ALA A 147 8.32 -3.57 -17.76
CA ALA A 147 7.40 -2.44 -17.83
C ALA A 147 5.95 -2.87 -17.51
N LYS A 148 5.50 -3.99 -18.04
CA LYS A 148 4.18 -4.54 -17.74
C LYS A 148 4.04 -4.87 -16.26
N THR A 149 5.01 -5.56 -15.68
CA THR A 149 4.99 -5.91 -14.24
C THR A 149 4.95 -4.68 -13.35
N MET A 150 5.76 -3.65 -13.62
CA MET A 150 5.69 -2.40 -12.85
C MET A 150 4.31 -1.74 -12.93
N ALA A 151 3.71 -1.68 -14.11
CA ALA A 151 2.42 -1.04 -14.30
C ALA A 151 1.29 -1.82 -13.63
N VAL A 152 1.30 -3.16 -13.74
CA VAL A 152 0.22 -4.02 -13.24
C VAL A 152 0.39 -4.26 -11.76
N TYR A 153 1.56 -4.72 -11.33
CA TYR A 153 1.81 -5.07 -9.94
C TYR A 153 1.74 -3.85 -9.02
N SER A 154 2.60 -2.88 -9.19
CA SER A 154 2.59 -1.72 -8.28
C SER A 154 1.55 -0.66 -8.67
N GLY A 155 1.24 -0.50 -9.95
CA GLY A 155 0.24 0.48 -10.39
C GLY A 155 -1.18 0.09 -10.01
N PHE A 156 -1.55 -1.17 -10.18
CA PHE A 156 -2.94 -1.61 -9.96
C PHE A 156 -3.11 -2.53 -8.77
N THR A 157 -2.17 -3.40 -8.44
CA THR A 157 -2.28 -4.25 -7.26
C THR A 157 -2.17 -3.43 -5.99
N GLU A 158 -1.05 -2.81 -5.71
CA GLU A 158 -0.87 -1.93 -4.55
C GLU A 158 -1.74 -0.67 -4.67
N GLY A 159 -1.91 -0.17 -5.90
CA GLY A 159 -2.58 1.11 -6.17
C GLY A 159 -4.10 1.08 -6.26
N VAL A 160 -4.75 -0.08 -6.41
CA VAL A 160 -6.20 -0.19 -6.62
C VAL A 160 -6.82 -1.30 -5.78
N GLN A 161 -6.26 -2.53 -5.77
CA GLN A 161 -6.89 -3.70 -5.18
C GLN A 161 -7.13 -3.64 -3.66
N LEU A 162 -6.44 -2.76 -2.94
CA LEU A 162 -6.63 -2.56 -1.50
C LEU A 162 -7.62 -1.42 -1.19
N PHE A 163 -7.90 -0.54 -2.17
CA PHE A 163 -8.56 0.73 -1.90
C PHE A 163 -10.07 0.61 -1.62
N SER A 164 -10.76 -0.41 -2.14
CA SER A 164 -12.15 -0.69 -1.76
C SER A 164 -12.25 -1.12 -0.30
N SER A 165 -11.36 -2.00 0.12
CA SER A 165 -11.25 -2.45 1.50
C SER A 165 -10.89 -1.31 2.44
N PHE A 166 -9.96 -0.45 2.07
CA PHE A 166 -9.63 0.75 2.84
C PHE A 166 -10.84 1.67 3.00
N ALA A 167 -11.62 1.89 1.93
CA ALA A 167 -12.84 2.69 2.01
C ALA A 167 -13.88 2.09 2.98
N ILE A 168 -14.06 0.78 2.94
CA ILE A 168 -14.97 0.05 3.83
C ILE A 168 -14.49 0.15 5.29
N LEU A 169 -13.21 -0.14 5.55
CA LEU A 169 -12.66 -0.14 6.91
C LEU A 169 -12.62 1.27 7.52
N LEU A 170 -12.24 2.30 6.75
CA LEU A 170 -12.20 3.69 7.22
C LEU A 170 -13.59 4.27 7.47
N ASN A 171 -14.64 3.62 7.02
CA ASN A 171 -15.99 4.05 7.34
C ASN A 171 -16.34 3.85 8.84
N TYR A 172 -15.79 2.84 9.51
CA TYR A 172 -16.05 2.61 10.93
C TYR A 172 -15.55 3.76 11.82
N PRO A 173 -14.31 4.28 11.67
CA PRO A 173 -13.88 5.47 12.41
C PRO A 173 -14.75 6.72 12.19
N ARG A 174 -15.37 6.90 11.01
CA ARG A 174 -16.34 7.97 10.77
C ARG A 174 -17.52 7.90 11.74
N HIS A 175 -17.90 6.70 12.17
CA HIS A 175 -18.96 6.45 13.14
C HIS A 175 -18.43 6.26 14.56
N ASN A 176 -17.20 6.70 14.81
CA ASN A 176 -16.54 6.64 16.12
C ASN A 176 -16.36 5.20 16.64
N LEU A 177 -16.15 4.24 15.74
CA LEU A 177 -15.91 2.82 15.99
C LEU A 177 -14.55 2.40 15.45
N MET A 178 -13.93 1.37 16.06
CA MET A 178 -12.70 0.75 15.55
C MET A 178 -11.60 1.77 15.21
N LYS A 179 -11.26 2.66 16.13
CA LYS A 179 -10.32 3.76 15.89
C LYS A 179 -8.87 3.32 15.71
N GLY A 180 -8.45 2.30 16.45
CA GLY A 180 -7.12 1.72 16.30
C GLY A 180 -6.96 1.05 14.94
N MET A 181 -7.96 0.25 14.52
CA MET A 181 -8.05 -0.25 13.15
C MET A 181 -7.96 0.88 12.12
N GLY A 182 -8.72 1.95 12.32
CA GLY A 182 -8.69 3.11 11.42
C GLY A 182 -7.31 3.77 11.36
N GLN A 183 -6.57 3.79 12.46
CA GLN A 183 -5.20 4.31 12.50
C GLN A 183 -4.24 3.45 11.69
N ILE A 184 -4.29 2.11 11.85
CA ILE A 184 -3.51 1.16 11.04
C ILE A 184 -3.79 1.38 9.56
N VAL A 185 -5.06 1.36 9.16
CA VAL A 185 -5.48 1.53 7.76
C VAL A 185 -5.03 2.89 7.19
N THR A 186 -5.13 3.95 7.97
CA THR A 186 -4.70 5.30 7.54
C THR A 186 -3.19 5.35 7.28
N TRP A 187 -2.39 4.74 8.13
CA TRP A 187 -0.94 4.66 7.95
C TRP A 187 -0.57 3.78 6.76
N SER A 188 -1.25 2.64 6.57
CA SER A 188 -1.06 1.79 5.39
C SER A 188 -1.36 2.54 4.09
N ILE A 189 -2.50 3.24 3.96
CA ILE A 189 -2.83 4.04 2.76
C ILE A 189 -1.75 5.09 2.46
N ARG A 190 -1.21 5.72 3.49
CA ARG A 190 -0.15 6.72 3.33
C ARG A 190 1.11 6.08 2.74
N ASP A 191 1.50 4.91 3.24
CA ASP A 191 2.66 4.17 2.77
C ASP A 191 2.42 3.65 1.35
N GLU A 192 1.28 3.03 1.06
CA GLU A 192 0.89 2.60 -0.29
C GLU A 192 0.87 3.74 -1.30
N SER A 193 0.42 4.92 -0.89
CA SER A 193 0.43 6.10 -1.75
C SER A 193 1.86 6.53 -2.13
N LEU A 194 2.80 6.45 -1.19
CA LEU A 194 4.22 6.71 -1.45
C LEU A 194 4.83 5.64 -2.36
N HIS A 195 4.51 4.35 -2.15
CA HIS A 195 4.98 3.25 -2.96
C HIS A 195 4.55 3.42 -4.42
N VAL A 196 3.26 3.56 -4.64
CA VAL A 196 2.66 3.70 -5.98
C VAL A 196 3.16 4.94 -6.72
N GLU A 197 3.28 6.09 -6.04
CA GLU A 197 3.83 7.31 -6.64
C GLU A 197 5.25 7.08 -7.18
N ASN A 198 6.10 6.46 -6.37
CA ASN A 198 7.52 6.30 -6.71
C ASN A 198 7.77 5.12 -7.66
N VAL A 199 7.01 4.03 -7.60
CA VAL A 199 7.07 2.97 -8.62
C VAL A 199 6.49 3.44 -9.95
N SER A 200 5.45 4.28 -9.97
CA SER A 200 4.99 4.95 -11.19
C SER A 200 6.07 5.86 -11.79
N LYS A 201 6.86 6.53 -10.96
CA LYS A 201 8.02 7.32 -11.39
C LYS A 201 9.15 6.44 -11.92
N LEU A 202 9.40 5.30 -11.29
CA LEU A 202 10.35 4.29 -11.75
C LEU A 202 9.93 3.77 -13.13
N PHE A 203 8.66 3.43 -13.30
CA PHE A 203 8.08 3.02 -14.59
C PHE A 203 8.32 4.08 -15.68
N ARG A 204 7.95 5.34 -15.44
CA ARG A 204 8.16 6.43 -16.42
C ARG A 204 9.64 6.64 -16.75
N THR A 205 10.51 6.52 -15.76
CA THR A 205 11.96 6.61 -15.96
C THR A 205 12.43 5.46 -16.84
N PHE A 206 11.96 4.24 -16.57
CA PHE A 206 12.30 3.06 -17.35
C PHE A 206 11.83 3.16 -18.81
N ILE A 207 10.60 3.65 -19.03
CA ILE A 207 10.08 3.92 -20.38
C ILE A 207 10.91 5.00 -21.11
N ALA A 208 11.31 6.06 -20.41
CA ALA A 208 12.14 7.12 -20.98
C ALA A 208 13.54 6.63 -21.41
N GLU A 209 14.11 5.67 -20.67
CA GLU A 209 15.37 5.01 -21.01
C GLU A 209 15.23 3.96 -22.11
N ASN A 210 14.01 3.44 -22.34
CA ASN A 210 13.73 2.37 -23.30
C ASN A 210 12.49 2.70 -24.15
N PRO A 211 12.50 3.79 -24.93
CA PRO A 211 11.32 4.27 -25.65
C PRO A 211 10.77 3.28 -26.68
N GLU A 212 11.59 2.33 -27.13
CA GLU A 212 11.21 1.29 -28.08
C GLU A 212 10.13 0.34 -27.54
N ILE A 213 10.02 0.19 -26.20
CA ILE A 213 9.02 -0.68 -25.60
C ILE A 213 7.66 0.00 -25.39
N TRP A 214 7.59 1.35 -25.51
CA TRP A 214 6.35 2.11 -25.32
C TRP A 214 5.40 1.97 -26.53
N THR A 215 5.04 0.74 -26.84
CA THR A 215 4.23 0.33 -27.98
C THR A 215 2.74 0.37 -27.65
N ASP A 216 1.91 0.39 -28.71
CA ASP A 216 0.45 0.28 -28.52
C ASP A 216 0.05 -1.07 -27.91
N LYS A 217 0.84 -2.14 -28.14
CA LYS A 217 0.64 -3.43 -27.50
C LYS A 217 0.79 -3.32 -25.97
N LEU A 218 1.89 -2.74 -25.47
CA LEU A 218 2.10 -2.58 -24.01
C LEU A 218 1.01 -1.72 -23.39
N LYS A 219 0.64 -0.60 -24.04
CA LYS A 219 -0.45 0.27 -23.57
C LYS A 219 -1.78 -0.48 -23.48
N TYR A 220 -2.09 -1.28 -24.49
CA TYR A 220 -3.31 -2.10 -24.51
C TYR A 220 -3.31 -3.11 -23.36
N GLU A 221 -2.20 -3.82 -23.13
CA GLU A 221 -2.07 -4.76 -22.01
C GLU A 221 -2.25 -4.08 -20.65
N ILE A 222 -1.74 -2.86 -20.47
CA ILE A 222 -1.92 -2.07 -19.24
C ILE A 222 -3.40 -1.66 -19.07
N TYR A 223 -4.09 -1.24 -20.16
CA TYR A 223 -5.52 -0.92 -20.10
C TYR A 223 -6.37 -2.15 -19.73
N CYS A 224 -6.10 -3.29 -20.36
CA CYS A 224 -6.78 -4.55 -20.02
C CYS A 224 -6.57 -4.94 -18.53
N ALA A 225 -5.36 -4.70 -18.02
CA ALA A 225 -5.08 -4.94 -16.60
C ALA A 225 -5.88 -4.01 -15.69
N ALA A 226 -5.98 -2.72 -16.02
CA ALA A 226 -6.79 -1.76 -15.28
C ALA A 226 -8.28 -2.15 -15.26
N GLU A 227 -8.83 -2.53 -16.42
CA GLU A 227 -10.21 -3.02 -16.53
C GLU A 227 -10.43 -4.28 -15.70
N ARG A 228 -9.49 -5.24 -15.77
CA ARG A 228 -9.59 -6.50 -15.00
C ARG A 228 -9.56 -6.27 -13.51
N VAL A 229 -8.68 -5.41 -13.02
CA VAL A 229 -8.59 -5.08 -11.58
C VAL A 229 -9.87 -4.41 -11.10
N VAL A 230 -10.44 -3.46 -11.85
CA VAL A 230 -11.71 -2.83 -11.51
C VAL A 230 -12.87 -3.85 -11.49
N GLU A 231 -12.90 -4.80 -12.43
CA GLU A 231 -13.88 -5.90 -12.45
C GLU A 231 -13.77 -6.80 -11.20
N LEU A 232 -12.55 -7.13 -10.78
CA LEU A 232 -12.32 -7.92 -9.57
C LEU A 232 -12.76 -7.15 -8.30
N GLU A 233 -12.47 -5.86 -8.24
CA GLU A 233 -12.92 -4.99 -7.15
C GLU A 233 -14.45 -4.87 -7.11
N ASP A 234 -15.11 -4.72 -8.25
CA ASP A 234 -16.57 -4.67 -8.31
C ASP A 234 -17.21 -5.93 -7.71
N LYS A 235 -16.69 -7.12 -8.05
CA LYS A 235 -17.16 -8.39 -7.47
C LYS A 235 -16.96 -8.46 -5.96
N PHE A 236 -15.77 -8.07 -5.51
CA PHE A 236 -15.44 -8.04 -4.09
C PHE A 236 -16.35 -7.07 -3.31
N ILE A 237 -16.59 -5.88 -3.84
CA ILE A 237 -17.49 -4.89 -3.25
C ILE A 237 -18.91 -5.47 -3.15
N ASP A 238 -19.44 -6.10 -4.20
CA ASP A 238 -20.76 -6.71 -4.18
C ASP A 238 -20.91 -7.72 -3.05
N ILE A 239 -19.91 -8.58 -2.83
CA ILE A 239 -19.93 -9.56 -1.73
C ILE A 239 -19.88 -8.88 -0.37
N CYS A 240 -19.07 -7.84 -0.20
CA CYS A 240 -18.99 -7.10 1.05
C CYS A 240 -20.35 -6.51 1.45
N PHE A 241 -21.04 -5.89 0.49
CA PHE A 241 -22.33 -5.24 0.72
C PHE A 241 -23.54 -6.21 0.74
N ASP A 242 -23.39 -7.41 0.15
CA ASP A 242 -24.39 -8.48 0.26
C ASP A 242 -24.36 -9.12 1.66
N LYS A 243 -23.19 -9.19 2.28
CA LYS A 243 -22.99 -9.88 3.57
C LYS A 243 -23.17 -8.99 4.78
N ALA A 244 -22.93 -7.68 4.65
CA ALA A 244 -23.00 -6.76 5.79
C ALA A 244 -23.63 -5.42 5.39
N GLU A 245 -24.47 -4.88 6.27
CA GLU A 245 -24.90 -3.49 6.14
C GLU A 245 -23.79 -2.56 6.66
N ILE A 246 -23.32 -1.66 5.79
CA ILE A 246 -22.25 -0.70 6.11
C ILE A 246 -22.90 0.69 6.23
N PRO A 247 -22.95 1.28 7.43
CA PRO A 247 -23.65 2.53 7.65
C PRO A 247 -23.14 3.69 6.78
N ASP A 248 -24.06 4.42 6.14
CA ASP A 248 -23.78 5.64 5.35
C ASP A 248 -22.72 5.44 4.23
N LEU A 249 -22.59 4.22 3.72
CA LEU A 249 -21.74 3.89 2.58
C LEU A 249 -22.49 2.94 1.64
N LYS A 250 -22.44 3.19 0.33
CA LYS A 250 -23.09 2.37 -0.69
C LYS A 250 -22.07 1.69 -1.59
N ALA A 251 -22.41 0.49 -2.08
CA ALA A 251 -21.58 -0.25 -3.01
C ALA A 251 -21.20 0.59 -4.24
N GLU A 252 -22.15 1.31 -4.82
CA GLU A 252 -21.97 2.13 -6.01
C GLU A 252 -20.97 3.28 -5.78
N GLU A 253 -20.94 3.86 -4.56
CA GLU A 253 -19.98 4.91 -4.21
C GLU A 253 -18.55 4.35 -4.11
N VAL A 254 -18.40 3.14 -3.56
CA VAL A 254 -17.10 2.46 -3.48
C VAL A 254 -16.64 2.02 -4.87
N LYS A 255 -17.52 1.47 -5.71
CA LYS A 255 -17.23 1.12 -7.11
C LYS A 255 -16.77 2.33 -7.92
N GLU A 256 -17.45 3.47 -7.78
CA GLU A 256 -17.05 4.71 -8.44
C GLU A 256 -15.71 5.23 -7.89
N TYR A 257 -15.44 5.06 -6.59
CA TYR A 257 -14.16 5.38 -5.99
C TYR A 257 -13.02 4.55 -6.58
N ILE A 258 -13.23 3.27 -6.82
CA ILE A 258 -12.23 2.40 -7.46
C ILE A 258 -11.94 2.85 -8.90
N ARG A 259 -12.96 3.25 -9.67
CA ARG A 259 -12.77 3.83 -11.01
C ARG A 259 -11.98 5.13 -10.96
N TYR A 260 -12.28 5.99 -9.99
CA TYR A 260 -11.53 7.23 -9.75
C TYR A 260 -10.05 6.93 -9.44
N ILE A 261 -9.77 5.98 -8.57
CA ILE A 261 -8.41 5.58 -8.21
C ILE A 261 -7.69 4.98 -9.45
N ALA A 262 -8.31 4.06 -10.18
CA ALA A 262 -7.74 3.45 -11.38
C ALA A 262 -7.37 4.48 -12.45
N ASP A 263 -8.22 5.46 -12.71
CA ASP A 263 -7.93 6.58 -13.62
C ASP A 263 -6.71 7.39 -13.16
N ARG A 264 -6.58 7.65 -11.86
CA ARG A 264 -5.40 8.34 -11.30
C ARG A 264 -4.11 7.52 -11.45
N ARG A 265 -4.19 6.19 -11.32
CA ARG A 265 -3.04 5.29 -11.54
C ARG A 265 -2.61 5.29 -13.01
N LEU A 266 -3.57 5.21 -13.94
CA LEU A 266 -3.30 5.36 -15.37
C LEU A 266 -2.61 6.69 -15.70
N LEU A 267 -3.12 7.81 -15.19
CA LEU A 267 -2.49 9.12 -15.34
C LEU A 267 -1.07 9.14 -14.73
N GLY A 268 -0.87 8.52 -13.57
CA GLY A 268 0.43 8.36 -12.91
C GLY A 268 1.44 7.60 -13.78
N LEU A 269 1.01 6.63 -14.55
CA LEU A 269 1.81 5.89 -15.52
C LEU A 269 2.05 6.66 -16.85
N GLY A 270 1.47 7.85 -17.02
CA GLY A 270 1.55 8.65 -18.26
C GLY A 270 0.56 8.20 -19.34
N MET A 271 -0.50 7.51 -18.95
CA MET A 271 -1.57 7.04 -19.82
C MET A 271 -2.81 7.93 -19.70
N LYS A 272 -3.79 7.73 -20.57
CA LYS A 272 -5.08 8.42 -20.48
C LYS A 272 -6.02 7.64 -19.56
N ASN A 273 -6.89 8.33 -18.87
CA ASN A 273 -8.00 7.73 -18.13
C ASN A 273 -9.02 7.08 -19.08
N ILE A 274 -9.64 5.98 -18.63
CA ILE A 274 -10.64 5.20 -19.40
C ILE A 274 -11.99 5.11 -18.71
N PHE A 275 -12.03 5.24 -17.39
CA PHE A 275 -13.26 5.19 -16.61
C PHE A 275 -13.96 6.55 -16.53
N HIS A 276 -13.26 7.64 -16.89
CA HIS A 276 -13.76 9.02 -16.92
C HIS A 276 -14.31 9.53 -15.57
N SER A 277 -13.83 8.94 -14.46
CA SER A 277 -14.16 9.37 -13.10
C SER A 277 -13.29 10.58 -12.71
N ASN A 278 -13.83 11.77 -12.85
CA ASN A 278 -13.09 13.03 -12.68
C ASN A 278 -13.17 13.60 -11.26
N LYS A 279 -14.04 13.06 -10.40
CA LYS A 279 -14.29 13.57 -9.07
C LYS A 279 -14.25 12.44 -8.05
N ASN A 280 -13.49 12.62 -6.96
CA ASN A 280 -13.49 11.68 -5.84
C ASN A 280 -14.91 11.59 -5.23
N PRO A 281 -15.58 10.42 -5.28
CA PRO A 281 -16.90 10.26 -4.66
C PRO A 281 -16.83 10.13 -3.13
N LEU A 282 -15.66 9.79 -2.58
CA LEU A 282 -15.42 9.60 -1.14
C LEU A 282 -14.35 10.57 -0.61
N PRO A 283 -14.57 11.91 -0.69
CA PRO A 283 -13.55 12.90 -0.32
C PRO A 283 -13.17 12.88 1.17
N TRP A 284 -13.99 12.26 1.99
CA TRP A 284 -13.73 12.08 3.41
C TRP A 284 -12.54 11.15 3.69
N ILE A 285 -12.21 10.23 2.77
CA ILE A 285 -11.01 9.38 2.88
C ILE A 285 -9.76 10.28 2.84
N ASP A 286 -9.67 11.15 1.84
CA ASP A 286 -8.56 12.09 1.74
C ASP A 286 -8.44 12.97 2.99
N MET A 287 -9.58 13.40 3.57
CA MET A 287 -9.56 14.17 4.81
C MET A 287 -9.04 13.39 6.00
N GLN A 288 -9.39 12.10 6.13
CA GLN A 288 -8.91 11.26 7.22
C GLN A 288 -7.40 11.01 7.10
N VAL A 289 -6.92 10.65 5.91
CA VAL A 289 -5.50 10.42 5.64
C VAL A 289 -4.67 11.68 5.91
N ASN A 290 -5.11 12.84 5.42
CA ASN A 290 -4.40 14.11 5.61
C ASN A 290 -4.46 14.64 7.04
N ALA A 291 -5.54 14.36 7.80
CA ALA A 291 -5.68 14.81 9.19
C ALA A 291 -4.59 14.19 10.08
N VAL A 292 -4.20 12.94 9.82
CA VAL A 292 -3.14 12.26 10.57
C VAL A 292 -1.76 12.87 10.29
N GLU A 293 -1.49 13.32 9.06
CA GLU A 293 -0.24 14.04 8.76
C GLU A 293 -0.09 15.31 9.60
N HIS A 294 -1.17 16.05 9.83
CA HIS A 294 -1.14 17.26 10.68
C HIS A 294 -0.95 16.93 12.15
N THR A 295 -1.55 15.85 12.66
CA THR A 295 -1.39 15.43 14.06
C THR A 295 0.05 15.00 14.35
N ASN A 296 0.66 14.19 13.48
CA ASN A 296 2.06 13.77 13.62
C ASN A 296 3.07 14.92 13.49
N PHE A 297 2.73 16.00 12.80
CA PHE A 297 3.57 17.20 12.74
C PHE A 297 3.67 17.91 14.11
N PHE A 298 2.63 17.87 14.93
CA PHE A 298 2.60 18.44 16.27
C PHE A 298 3.05 17.47 17.37
N GLU A 299 2.99 16.17 17.12
CA GLU A 299 3.52 15.09 17.98
C GLU A 299 4.93 14.67 17.54
N ASN A 300 5.79 15.65 17.22
CA ASN A 300 7.19 15.36 16.93
C ASN A 300 7.74 14.43 18.00
N ARG A 301 8.11 13.20 17.61
CA ARG A 301 8.94 12.34 18.44
C ARG A 301 10.08 13.21 18.96
N ALA A 302 10.25 13.29 20.25
CA ALA A 302 11.36 14.02 20.89
C ALA A 302 12.69 13.29 20.59
N THR A 303 13.03 13.17 19.29
CA THR A 303 14.34 12.65 18.85
C THR A 303 15.47 13.65 19.04
N GLU A 304 15.15 14.87 19.50
CA GLU A 304 16.15 15.87 19.88
C GLU A 304 16.83 15.58 21.25
N TYR A 305 16.35 14.60 22.02
CA TYR A 305 16.99 14.26 23.31
C TYR A 305 18.31 13.50 23.17
N ALA A 306 18.72 13.11 21.98
CA ALA A 306 19.94 12.34 21.74
C ALA A 306 21.14 13.17 21.26
N LYS A 307 21.03 14.50 21.23
CA LYS A 307 22.16 15.40 20.91
C LYS A 307 22.46 16.39 22.03
N SER A 308 22.53 15.93 23.26
CA SER A 308 23.43 16.57 24.20
C SER A 308 24.85 16.17 23.76
N SER A 309 25.47 17.01 22.93
CA SER A 309 26.89 16.92 22.69
C SER A 309 27.59 16.98 24.03
N THR A 310 28.16 15.87 24.46
CA THR A 310 29.23 15.90 25.45
C THR A 310 30.36 16.70 24.83
N GLN A 311 30.37 17.99 25.12
CA GLN A 311 31.55 18.84 24.87
C GLN A 311 32.54 18.57 25.98
N GLY A 312 33.59 17.83 25.70
CA GLY A 312 34.70 17.52 26.57
C GLY A 312 35.63 16.53 25.89
N ASN A 313 36.94 16.71 26.05
CA ASN A 313 37.95 15.75 25.63
C ASN A 313 38.06 14.64 26.67
N TRP A 314 38.31 13.39 26.24
CA TRP A 314 38.55 12.24 27.11
C TRP A 314 39.61 12.49 28.19
N GLN A 315 40.54 13.46 27.97
CA GLN A 315 41.53 13.89 28.92
C GLN A 315 41.00 14.68 30.11
N ASP A 316 39.77 15.18 30.07
CA ASP A 316 39.16 15.94 31.18
C ASP A 316 38.45 15.05 32.18
N ILE A 317 38.30 13.76 31.89
CA ILE A 317 37.62 12.76 32.75
C ILE A 317 38.55 12.15 33.81
N PHE A 318 39.89 12.29 33.62
CA PHE A 318 40.89 11.67 34.47
C PHE A 318 41.79 12.70 35.21
N LYS A 319 41.29 13.90 35.48
CA LYS A 319 41.93 14.87 36.39
C LYS A 319 41.27 14.91 37.73
#